data_02eb3f7a3d11f0857348f14c53dbe53b
#
_entry.id   02eb3f7a3d11f0857348f14c53dbe53b
#
_cell.length_a   1.000
_cell.length_b   1.000
_cell.length_c   1.000
_cell.angle_alpha   90.00
_cell.angle_beta   90.00
_cell.angle_gamma   90.00
#
_symmetry.space_group_name_H-M   'P 1'
#
loop_
_entity.id
_entity.type
_entity.pdbx_description
1 polymer ?
#
loop_
_entity_poly.entity_id
_entity_poly.type
_entity_poly.pdbx_seq_one_letter_code
_entity_poly.pdbx_strand_id
1 'polypeptide(L)'
;GIIVDGGNFDWTKFPDRHPLFNKPDPSYWGWVLGKIVPEVLGANITYAVRARFVLLRDLGSALSPTNAFNFIQGLETLPIRYKKHQDNAEKVADFLTGKKNVNLIIHPKYSLGLNKERAKKYLEDGNGPLVGFELDGGIEAGKTFIDVEWPRFAEVAPHLQRAFGP
;
A
#
# COMPACT_ATOMS: atom_id res chain seq x y z
N GLY A 1 6.59 1.06 -4.57
CA GLY A 1 5.82 -0.13 -4.20
C GLY A 1 6.70 -1.30 -3.81
N ILE A 2 6.14 -2.23 -3.08
CA ILE A 2 6.79 -3.48 -2.64
C ILE A 2 5.94 -4.64 -3.12
N ILE A 3 6.60 -5.68 -3.66
CA ILE A 3 5.96 -6.96 -3.99
C ILE A 3 6.36 -7.95 -2.88
N VAL A 4 5.36 -8.57 -2.25
CA VAL A 4 5.55 -9.60 -1.23
C VAL A 4 4.95 -10.90 -1.75
N ASP A 5 5.78 -11.93 -1.88
CA ASP A 5 5.34 -13.28 -2.24
C ASP A 5 5.22 -14.10 -0.97
N GLY A 6 4.02 -14.55 -0.64
CA GLY A 6 3.75 -15.34 0.57
C GLY A 6 4.31 -16.76 0.53
N GLY A 7 4.77 -17.22 -0.62
CA GLY A 7 5.39 -18.54 -0.80
C GLY A 7 4.47 -19.74 -0.57
N ASN A 8 3.17 -19.56 -0.50
CA ASN A 8 2.19 -20.59 -0.14
C ASN A 8 1.19 -20.95 -1.24
N PHE A 9 1.27 -20.27 -2.41
CA PHE A 9 0.39 -20.56 -3.52
C PHE A 9 1.02 -21.58 -4.48
N ASP A 10 0.34 -22.67 -4.74
CA ASP A 10 0.75 -23.66 -5.72
C ASP A 10 0.29 -23.26 -7.13
N TRP A 11 1.21 -22.68 -7.90
CA TRP A 11 0.96 -22.21 -9.26
C TRP A 11 0.64 -23.33 -10.24
N THR A 12 0.97 -24.59 -9.91
CA THR A 12 0.74 -25.75 -10.79
C THR A 12 -0.71 -26.21 -10.81
N LYS A 13 -1.51 -25.80 -9.84
CA LYS A 13 -2.93 -26.18 -9.74
C LYS A 13 -3.80 -25.66 -10.89
N PHE A 14 -3.40 -24.55 -11.51
CA PHE A 14 -4.18 -23.89 -12.56
C PHE A 14 -3.29 -23.57 -13.78
N PRO A 15 -2.76 -24.60 -14.50
CA PRO A 15 -1.75 -24.41 -15.53
C PRO A 15 -2.24 -23.56 -16.70
N ASP A 16 -3.50 -23.72 -17.11
CA ASP A 16 -4.07 -22.95 -18.22
C ASP A 16 -4.28 -21.48 -17.87
N ARG A 17 -4.58 -21.18 -16.61
CA ARG A 17 -4.73 -19.82 -16.10
C ARG A 17 -3.38 -19.12 -15.91
N HIS A 18 -2.34 -19.89 -15.60
CA HIS A 18 -1.00 -19.38 -15.29
C HIS A 18 0.06 -20.03 -16.20
N PRO A 19 -0.05 -19.87 -17.53
CA PRO A 19 0.87 -20.55 -18.47
C PRO A 19 2.33 -20.11 -18.29
N LEU A 20 2.56 -18.87 -17.84
CA LEU A 20 3.90 -18.31 -17.61
C LEU A 20 4.69 -19.03 -16.50
N PHE A 21 4.02 -19.76 -15.62
CA PHE A 21 4.65 -20.56 -14.57
C PHE A 21 4.67 -22.06 -14.90
N ASN A 22 3.84 -22.48 -15.87
CA ASN A 22 3.58 -23.89 -16.13
C ASN A 22 4.04 -24.40 -17.50
N LYS A 23 4.42 -23.51 -18.42
CA LYS A 23 5.03 -23.89 -19.70
C LYS A 23 6.55 -23.83 -19.61
N PRO A 24 7.27 -24.68 -20.37
CA PRO A 24 8.72 -24.60 -20.50
C PRO A 24 9.16 -23.19 -20.96
N ASP A 25 10.11 -22.59 -20.26
CA ASP A 25 10.67 -21.29 -20.60
C ASP A 25 11.94 -21.49 -21.46
N PRO A 26 11.96 -21.10 -22.75
CA PRO A 26 13.12 -21.29 -23.62
C PRO A 26 14.36 -20.52 -23.15
N SER A 27 14.16 -19.39 -22.45
CA SER A 27 15.24 -18.57 -21.92
C SER A 27 15.95 -19.19 -20.72
N TYR A 28 15.35 -20.25 -20.14
CA TYR A 28 15.86 -20.97 -18.98
C TYR A 28 15.87 -22.49 -19.25
N TRP A 29 16.46 -22.88 -20.36
CA TRP A 29 16.67 -24.31 -20.72
C TRP A 29 15.40 -25.16 -20.71
N GLY A 30 14.25 -24.57 -20.94
CA GLY A 30 12.95 -25.26 -20.89
C GLY A 30 12.43 -25.52 -19.48
N TRP A 31 12.94 -24.84 -18.47
CA TRP A 31 12.43 -24.99 -17.10
C TRP A 31 10.98 -24.55 -16.98
N VAL A 32 10.22 -25.31 -16.20
CA VAL A 32 8.87 -24.97 -15.76
C VAL A 32 8.97 -24.35 -14.38
N LEU A 33 8.93 -23.04 -14.29
CA LEU A 33 9.22 -22.29 -13.07
C LEU A 33 8.34 -22.68 -11.89
N GLY A 34 7.06 -22.97 -12.14
CA GLY A 34 6.14 -23.45 -11.08
C GLY A 34 6.53 -24.77 -10.43
N LYS A 35 7.38 -25.57 -11.08
CA LYS A 35 7.90 -26.83 -10.56
C LYS A 35 9.30 -26.69 -9.98
N ILE A 36 10.21 -26.10 -10.77
CA ILE A 36 11.64 -26.05 -10.42
C ILE A 36 11.93 -25.15 -9.22
N VAL A 37 11.19 -24.04 -9.08
CA VAL A 37 11.43 -23.08 -7.98
C VAL A 37 11.15 -23.69 -6.61
N PRO A 38 9.99 -24.33 -6.35
CA PRO A 38 9.76 -25.00 -5.07
C PRO A 38 10.76 -26.15 -4.82
N GLU A 39 11.12 -26.89 -5.87
CA GLU A 39 12.06 -28.02 -5.77
C GLU A 39 13.46 -27.56 -5.35
N VAL A 40 13.98 -26.49 -5.97
CA VAL A 40 15.37 -26.04 -5.74
C VAL A 40 15.49 -25.15 -4.51
N LEU A 41 14.50 -24.27 -4.27
CA LEU A 41 14.58 -23.28 -3.18
C LEU A 41 13.85 -23.71 -1.90
N GLY A 42 13.15 -24.83 -1.92
CA GLY A 42 12.37 -25.30 -0.75
C GLY A 42 11.18 -24.39 -0.36
N ALA A 43 10.87 -23.40 -1.21
CA ALA A 43 9.78 -22.46 -0.98
C ALA A 43 9.10 -22.08 -2.31
N ASN A 44 7.77 -21.95 -2.30
CA ASN A 44 7.01 -21.63 -3.51
C ASN A 44 6.96 -20.13 -3.78
N ILE A 45 8.12 -19.51 -3.97
CA ILE A 45 8.29 -18.09 -4.31
C ILE A 45 8.44 -17.88 -5.82
N THR A 46 7.74 -18.68 -6.60
CA THR A 46 7.80 -18.69 -8.08
C THR A 46 7.47 -17.34 -8.69
N TYR A 47 6.52 -16.60 -8.12
CA TYR A 47 6.15 -15.28 -8.60
C TYR A 47 7.31 -14.28 -8.47
N ALA A 48 7.93 -14.19 -7.30
CA ALA A 48 9.08 -13.31 -7.06
C ALA A 48 10.29 -13.70 -7.92
N VAL A 49 10.55 -14.99 -8.06
CA VAL A 49 11.63 -15.52 -8.93
C VAL A 49 11.38 -15.13 -10.37
N ARG A 50 10.17 -15.32 -10.90
CA ARG A 50 9.84 -14.92 -12.27
C ARG A 50 9.95 -13.42 -12.47
N ALA A 51 9.46 -12.61 -11.55
CA ALA A 51 9.56 -11.16 -11.61
C ALA A 51 11.03 -10.73 -11.73
N ARG A 52 11.92 -11.36 -10.97
CA ARG A 52 13.36 -11.06 -10.98
C ARG A 52 14.09 -11.61 -12.21
N PHE A 53 13.85 -12.84 -12.57
CA PHE A 53 14.61 -13.53 -13.61
C PHE A 53 14.17 -13.15 -15.01
N VAL A 54 12.89 -12.93 -15.22
CA VAL A 54 12.32 -12.62 -16.54
C VAL A 54 12.07 -11.12 -16.68
N LEU A 55 11.16 -10.55 -15.87
CA LEU A 55 10.71 -9.18 -16.07
C LEU A 55 11.82 -8.16 -15.80
N LEU A 56 12.52 -8.28 -14.67
CA LEU A 56 13.63 -7.39 -14.34
C LEU A 56 14.76 -7.49 -15.36
N ARG A 57 15.13 -8.71 -15.76
CA ARG A 57 16.18 -8.94 -16.75
C ARG A 57 15.81 -8.37 -18.13
N ASP A 58 14.60 -8.65 -18.61
CA ASP A 58 14.22 -8.33 -19.98
C ASP A 58 13.75 -6.88 -20.14
N LEU A 59 13.09 -6.31 -19.13
CA LEU A 59 12.61 -4.92 -19.13
C LEU A 59 13.59 -3.93 -18.46
N GLY A 60 14.57 -4.42 -17.73
CA GLY A 60 15.58 -3.58 -17.06
C GLY A 60 15.04 -2.76 -15.87
N SER A 61 13.88 -3.11 -15.31
CA SER A 61 13.23 -2.36 -14.21
C SER A 61 13.94 -2.59 -12.86
N ALA A 62 15.25 -2.35 -12.82
CA ALA A 62 16.05 -2.46 -11.62
C ALA A 62 16.01 -1.16 -10.80
N LEU A 63 15.99 -1.29 -9.47
CA LEU A 63 16.10 -0.14 -8.59
C LEU A 63 17.47 0.49 -8.71
N SER A 64 17.56 1.81 -8.96
CA SER A 64 18.84 2.51 -8.99
C SER A 64 19.48 2.57 -7.60
N PRO A 65 20.83 2.60 -7.51
CA PRO A 65 21.52 2.75 -6.22
C PRO A 65 21.12 4.01 -5.46
N THR A 66 20.90 5.14 -6.15
CA THR A 66 20.45 6.39 -5.53
C THR A 66 19.06 6.24 -4.91
N ASN A 67 18.13 5.60 -5.62
CA ASN A 67 16.79 5.36 -5.08
C ASN A 67 16.85 4.39 -3.89
N ALA A 68 17.69 3.36 -3.96
CA ALA A 68 17.90 2.44 -2.83
C ALA A 68 18.43 3.18 -1.59
N PHE A 69 19.39 4.08 -1.75
CA PHE A 69 19.92 4.92 -0.69
C PHE A 69 18.82 5.82 -0.08
N ASN A 70 18.03 6.50 -0.92
CA ASN A 70 16.92 7.33 -0.46
C ASN A 70 15.87 6.52 0.33
N PHE A 71 15.57 5.28 -0.10
CA PHE A 71 14.68 4.41 0.65
C PHE A 71 15.25 4.02 2.01
N ILE A 72 16.53 3.67 2.08
CA ILE A 72 17.21 3.35 3.35
C ILE A 72 17.11 4.53 4.31
N GLN A 73 17.46 5.73 3.85
CA GLN A 73 17.32 6.95 4.68
C GLN A 73 15.88 7.20 5.12
N GLY A 74 14.90 7.02 4.21
CA GLY A 74 13.48 7.14 4.54
C GLY A 74 13.01 6.14 5.59
N LEU A 75 13.59 4.94 5.62
CA LEU A 75 13.24 3.89 6.58
C LEU A 75 13.74 4.19 8.00
N GLU A 76 14.86 4.88 8.16
CA GLU A 76 15.46 5.17 9.48
C GLU A 76 14.49 5.90 10.41
N THR A 77 13.69 6.81 9.89
CA THR A 77 12.71 7.59 10.66
C THR A 77 11.26 7.15 10.47
N LEU A 78 11.03 6.13 9.64
CA LEU A 78 9.69 5.69 9.28
C LEU A 78 8.80 5.34 10.49
N PRO A 79 9.25 4.58 11.50
CA PRO A 79 8.41 4.24 12.63
C PRO A 79 7.89 5.47 13.39
N ILE A 80 8.77 6.46 13.60
CA ILE A 80 8.43 7.69 14.31
C ILE A 80 7.43 8.53 13.51
N ARG A 81 7.70 8.72 12.21
CA ARG A 81 6.82 9.47 11.31
C ARG A 81 5.48 8.79 11.17
N TYR A 82 5.48 7.49 10.94
CA TYR A 82 4.25 6.72 10.73
C TYR A 82 3.35 6.76 11.97
N LYS A 83 3.92 6.56 13.16
CA LYS A 83 3.18 6.70 14.43
C LYS A 83 2.54 8.07 14.56
N LYS A 84 3.29 9.14 14.27
CA LYS A 84 2.75 10.51 14.34
C LYS A 84 1.64 10.74 13.32
N HIS A 85 1.77 10.21 12.11
CA HIS A 85 0.72 10.30 11.09
C HIS A 85 -0.55 9.56 11.52
N GLN A 86 -0.42 8.36 12.10
CA GLN A 86 -1.57 7.63 12.65
C GLN A 86 -2.28 8.43 13.75
N ASP A 87 -1.54 8.90 14.75
CA ASP A 87 -2.10 9.67 15.86
C ASP A 87 -2.83 10.93 15.37
N ASN A 88 -2.31 11.57 14.34
CA ASN A 88 -2.95 12.74 13.72
C ASN A 88 -4.20 12.33 12.92
N ALA A 89 -4.14 11.26 12.14
CA ALA A 89 -5.28 10.75 11.37
C ALA A 89 -6.44 10.37 12.28
N GLU A 90 -6.18 9.70 13.41
CA GLU A 90 -7.21 9.38 14.38
C GLU A 90 -7.86 10.63 14.98
N LYS A 91 -7.07 11.63 15.35
CA LYS A 91 -7.61 12.91 15.85
C LYS A 91 -8.48 13.63 14.83
N VAL A 92 -8.08 13.61 13.56
CA VAL A 92 -8.89 14.18 12.47
C VAL A 92 -10.18 13.39 12.28
N ALA A 93 -10.11 12.07 12.26
CA ALA A 93 -11.29 11.22 12.16
C ALA A 93 -12.25 11.43 13.34
N ASP A 94 -11.72 11.51 14.58
CA ASP A 94 -12.51 11.81 15.78
C ASP A 94 -13.17 13.19 15.71
N PHE A 95 -12.44 14.21 15.24
CA PHE A 95 -12.96 15.55 15.05
C PHE A 95 -14.10 15.61 14.03
N LEU A 96 -14.00 14.83 12.94
CA LEU A 96 -15.02 14.78 11.89
C LEU A 96 -16.28 14.03 12.35
N THR A 97 -16.16 13.17 13.35
CA THR A 97 -17.30 12.43 13.91
C THR A 97 -18.34 13.40 14.49
N GLY A 98 -19.58 13.28 14.04
CA GLY A 98 -20.68 14.11 14.51
C GLY A 98 -20.70 15.54 13.93
N LYS A 99 -19.83 15.87 12.98
CA LYS A 99 -19.98 17.13 12.21
C LYS A 99 -21.20 17.05 11.31
N LYS A 100 -22.02 18.11 11.33
CA LYS A 100 -23.34 18.14 10.68
C LYS A 100 -23.31 17.86 9.17
N ASN A 101 -22.22 18.22 8.52
CA ASN A 101 -22.06 18.10 7.06
C ASN A 101 -21.17 16.91 6.66
N VAL A 102 -20.82 16.02 7.59
CA VAL A 102 -20.05 14.81 7.32
C VAL A 102 -20.95 13.59 7.44
N ASN A 103 -21.20 12.92 6.32
CA ASN A 103 -22.10 11.79 6.23
C ASN A 103 -21.43 10.46 6.57
N LEU A 104 -20.17 10.32 6.17
CA LEU A 104 -19.40 9.07 6.35
C LEU A 104 -17.95 9.38 6.65
N ILE A 105 -17.36 8.61 7.56
CA ILE A 105 -15.91 8.59 7.81
C ILE A 105 -15.36 7.23 7.38
N ILE A 106 -14.40 7.25 6.46
CA ILE A 106 -13.72 6.08 5.94
C ILE A 106 -12.37 5.97 6.65
N HIS A 107 -12.37 5.30 7.79
CA HIS A 107 -11.19 5.05 8.61
C HIS A 107 -11.38 3.73 9.37
N PRO A 108 -10.35 2.88 9.54
CA PRO A 108 -10.51 1.57 10.17
C PRO A 108 -11.15 1.61 11.55
N LYS A 109 -10.85 2.62 12.36
CA LYS A 109 -11.45 2.84 13.69
C LYS A 109 -12.99 2.92 13.66
N TYR A 110 -13.57 3.43 12.56
CA TYR A 110 -15.00 3.63 12.37
C TYR A 110 -15.64 2.58 11.46
N SER A 111 -14.87 1.56 11.07
CA SER A 111 -15.38 0.46 10.24
C SER A 111 -16.45 -0.35 10.97
N LEU A 112 -17.41 -0.86 10.19
CA LEU A 112 -18.53 -1.69 10.69
C LEU A 112 -18.46 -3.10 10.07
N GLY A 113 -19.18 -4.04 10.68
CA GLY A 113 -19.34 -5.40 10.19
C GLY A 113 -17.99 -6.10 9.97
N LEU A 114 -17.86 -6.80 8.85
CA LEU A 114 -16.67 -7.58 8.49
C LEU A 114 -15.37 -6.72 8.43
N ASN A 115 -15.48 -5.47 8.03
CA ASN A 115 -14.30 -4.59 7.97
C ASN A 115 -13.78 -4.25 9.37
N LYS A 116 -14.66 -4.13 10.37
CA LYS A 116 -14.26 -3.95 11.78
C LYS A 116 -13.48 -5.18 12.30
N GLU A 117 -13.96 -6.37 11.98
CA GLU A 117 -13.29 -7.62 12.36
C GLU A 117 -11.92 -7.74 11.70
N ARG A 118 -11.82 -7.40 10.41
CA ARG A 118 -10.57 -7.37 9.67
C ARG A 118 -9.59 -6.34 10.24
N ALA A 119 -10.05 -5.13 10.51
CA ALA A 119 -9.23 -4.10 11.13
C ALA A 119 -8.66 -4.58 12.47
N LYS A 120 -9.49 -5.16 13.35
CA LYS A 120 -9.05 -5.73 14.61
C LYS A 120 -8.02 -6.85 14.43
N LYS A 121 -8.17 -7.67 13.40
CA LYS A 121 -7.27 -8.82 13.15
C LYS A 121 -5.92 -8.43 12.56
N TYR A 122 -5.89 -7.41 11.69
CA TYR A 122 -4.73 -7.12 10.86
C TYR A 122 -4.08 -5.77 11.16
N LEU A 123 -4.70 -4.91 11.96
CA LEU A 123 -4.24 -3.56 12.27
C LEU A 123 -4.11 -3.37 13.78
N GLU A 124 -3.50 -4.35 14.47
CA GLU A 124 -3.36 -4.35 15.95
C GLU A 124 -2.64 -3.11 16.47
N ASP A 125 -1.60 -2.64 15.76
CA ASP A 125 -0.73 -1.54 16.18
C ASP A 125 -1.17 -0.17 15.67
N GLY A 126 -2.33 -0.07 15.02
CA GLY A 126 -2.88 1.20 14.56
C GLY A 126 -3.60 1.15 13.23
N ASN A 127 -4.38 2.20 12.97
CA ASN A 127 -5.37 2.25 11.89
C ASN A 127 -4.85 2.87 10.59
N GLY A 128 -3.56 3.19 10.51
CA GLY A 128 -2.96 3.83 9.35
C GLY A 128 -3.16 5.36 9.31
N PRO A 129 -2.49 6.04 8.37
CA PRO A 129 -2.41 7.50 8.34
C PRO A 129 -3.45 8.17 7.43
N LEU A 130 -4.37 7.41 6.83
CA LEU A 130 -5.33 7.94 5.85
C LEU A 130 -6.72 8.07 6.45
N VAL A 131 -7.37 9.19 6.18
CA VAL A 131 -8.78 9.45 6.53
C VAL A 131 -9.51 9.86 5.27
N GLY A 132 -10.55 9.10 4.90
CA GLY A 132 -11.53 9.51 3.91
C GLY A 132 -12.81 9.97 4.61
N PHE A 133 -13.55 10.86 3.96
CA PHE A 133 -14.87 11.27 4.45
C PHE A 133 -15.76 11.76 3.30
N GLU A 134 -17.05 11.65 3.50
CA GLU A 134 -18.04 12.14 2.55
C GLU A 134 -18.74 13.39 3.11
N LEU A 135 -18.81 14.44 2.28
CA LEU A 135 -19.49 15.68 2.61
C LEU A 135 -20.90 15.70 2.05
N ASP A 136 -21.81 16.28 2.82
CA ASP A 136 -23.11 16.67 2.33
C ASP A 136 -22.97 17.74 1.24
N GLY A 137 -23.73 17.63 0.13
CA GLY A 137 -23.56 18.51 -1.03
C GLY A 137 -22.61 18.04 -2.13
N GLY A 138 -22.04 16.84 -2.00
CA GLY A 138 -21.30 16.14 -3.07
C GLY A 138 -20.09 16.89 -3.60
N ILE A 139 -19.95 16.93 -4.93
CA ILE A 139 -18.76 17.48 -5.61
C ILE A 139 -18.55 18.97 -5.30
N GLU A 140 -19.61 19.77 -5.23
CA GLU A 140 -19.49 21.21 -4.97
C GLU A 140 -19.04 21.49 -3.53
N ALA A 141 -19.52 20.71 -2.56
CA ALA A 141 -19.02 20.79 -1.19
C ALA A 141 -17.53 20.38 -1.10
N GLY A 142 -17.14 19.35 -1.85
CA GLY A 142 -15.73 18.94 -1.95
C GLY A 142 -14.82 20.02 -2.54
N LYS A 143 -15.25 20.69 -3.61
CA LYS A 143 -14.53 21.84 -4.19
C LYS A 143 -14.39 22.97 -3.18
N THR A 144 -15.49 23.35 -2.54
CA THR A 144 -15.47 24.40 -1.51
C THR A 144 -14.53 24.06 -0.36
N PHE A 145 -14.53 22.81 0.08
CA PHE A 145 -13.61 22.32 1.12
C PHE A 145 -12.14 22.50 0.70
N ILE A 146 -11.78 22.11 -0.53
CA ILE A 146 -10.42 22.23 -1.05
C ILE A 146 -10.03 23.72 -1.18
N ASP A 147 -10.91 24.54 -1.72
CA ASP A 147 -10.59 25.94 -2.04
C ASP A 147 -10.54 26.83 -0.79
N VAL A 148 -11.32 26.54 0.24
CA VAL A 148 -11.47 27.38 1.43
C VAL A 148 -10.72 26.85 2.64
N GLU A 149 -10.89 25.58 2.95
CA GLU A 149 -10.35 24.99 4.18
C GLU A 149 -8.89 24.56 4.04
N TRP A 150 -8.46 24.10 2.85
CA TRP A 150 -7.10 23.67 2.63
C TRP A 150 -6.06 24.81 2.81
N PRO A 151 -6.26 26.01 2.25
CA PRO A 151 -5.38 27.14 2.52
C PRO A 151 -5.32 27.53 3.99
N ARG A 152 -6.47 27.53 4.69
CA ARG A 152 -6.51 27.80 6.14
C ARG A 152 -5.79 26.75 6.96
N PHE A 153 -5.93 25.49 6.59
CA PHE A 153 -5.21 24.40 7.23
C PHE A 153 -3.69 24.55 7.05
N ALA A 154 -3.25 24.97 5.87
CA ALA A 154 -1.87 25.25 5.58
C ALA A 154 -1.31 26.46 6.35
N GLU A 155 -2.13 27.50 6.61
CA GLU A 155 -1.76 28.65 7.46
C GLU A 155 -1.60 28.28 8.93
N VAL A 156 -2.48 27.43 9.45
CA VAL A 156 -2.45 26.99 10.86
C VAL A 156 -1.35 25.96 11.12
N ALA A 157 -0.89 25.27 10.10
CA ALA A 157 0.15 24.23 10.21
C ALA A 157 1.32 24.44 9.21
N PRO A 158 2.05 25.59 9.29
CA PRO A 158 3.13 25.89 8.35
C PRO A 158 4.26 24.86 8.35
N HIS A 159 4.41 24.08 9.40
CA HIS A 159 5.32 22.95 9.45
C HIS A 159 4.83 21.75 8.61
N LEU A 160 3.52 21.62 8.37
CA LEU A 160 2.99 20.61 7.45
C LEU A 160 3.24 21.01 6.00
N GLN A 161 3.14 22.28 5.66
CA GLN A 161 3.52 22.81 4.35
C GLN A 161 4.99 22.53 4.01
N ARG A 162 5.89 22.67 4.98
CA ARG A 162 7.32 22.33 4.81
C ARG A 162 7.57 20.82 4.69
N ALA A 163 6.74 20.00 5.30
CA ALA A 163 6.88 18.55 5.25
C ALA A 163 6.34 17.91 3.97
N PHE A 164 5.35 18.56 3.31
CA PHE A 164 4.67 18.00 2.14
C PHE A 164 4.94 18.76 0.83
N GLY A 165 5.67 19.88 0.86
CA GLY A 165 6.00 20.73 -0.29
C GLY A 165 4.79 21.45 -0.88
N PRO A 166 5.00 22.37 -1.84
CA PRO A 166 3.93 22.92 -2.64
C PRO A 166 3.34 21.87 -3.59
#